data_d053ec9d7072a91d9a652dbb1aa19658
#
_entry.id   d053ec9d7072a91d9a652dbb1aa19658
#
_cell.length_a   1.000
_cell.length_b   1.000
_cell.length_c   1.000
_cell.angle_alpha   90.00
_cell.angle_beta   90.00
_cell.angle_gamma   90.00
#
_symmetry.space_group_name_H-M   'P 1'
#
loop_
_entity.id
_entity.type
_entity.pdbx_description
1 polymer ?
#
loop_
_entity_poly.entity_id
_entity_poly.type
_entity_poly.pdbx_seq_one_letter_code
_entity_poly.pdbx_strand_id
1 'polypeptide(L)'
;MGLLEGFTFLDLSHRLPGPLAGNLLGGLGARVIKVEDKFYQDPFNDGLFSKMDNAFKDWYKGLNNKKEILKLDFSDQEDRRSLEALVQTSDGIIMGLPSKVRHKLKLTNEDLEDLKKPIAVIELKASKSRKNFMHELNALALTGLLKLYVNGRNEDFISPPFLPFSGIAFGQKVGMDLLAGVLKSKKEGKSSTYTLGKKKKNKLN
;
A
#
# COMPACT_ATOMS: atom_id res chain seq x y z
N MET A 1 -16.14 19.02 8.28
CA MET A 1 -15.39 19.12 7.00
C MET A 1 -14.05 18.48 7.21
N GLY A 2 -13.73 17.42 6.46
CA GLY A 2 -12.45 16.72 6.57
C GLY A 2 -11.34 17.47 5.84
N LEU A 3 -10.09 17.34 6.30
CA LEU A 3 -8.93 18.01 5.66
C LEU A 3 -8.71 17.58 4.20
N LEU A 4 -9.14 16.36 3.84
CA LEU A 4 -9.03 15.80 2.49
C LEU A 4 -10.38 15.61 1.81
N GLU A 5 -11.41 16.35 2.22
CA GLU A 5 -12.71 16.34 1.57
C GLU A 5 -12.57 16.74 0.08
N GLY A 6 -13.25 16.02 -0.80
CA GLY A 6 -13.14 16.20 -2.26
C GLY A 6 -12.00 15.46 -2.94
N PHE A 7 -11.09 14.83 -2.18
CA PHE A 7 -10.06 13.94 -2.74
C PHE A 7 -10.53 12.50 -2.80
N THR A 8 -10.17 11.82 -3.89
CA THR A 8 -10.46 10.38 -4.07
C THR A 8 -9.16 9.61 -4.28
N PHE A 9 -8.97 8.54 -3.50
CA PHE A 9 -7.82 7.64 -3.60
C PHE A 9 -8.25 6.21 -3.88
N LEU A 10 -7.48 5.51 -4.70
CA LEU A 10 -7.62 4.07 -4.89
C LEU A 10 -6.59 3.31 -4.05
N ASP A 11 -7.05 2.30 -3.34
CA ASP A 11 -6.20 1.37 -2.61
C ASP A 11 -6.22 0.00 -3.32
N LEU A 12 -5.19 -0.24 -4.14
CA LEU A 12 -4.93 -1.48 -4.86
C LEU A 12 -3.87 -2.32 -4.14
N SER A 13 -3.95 -2.41 -2.83
CA SER A 13 -2.94 -3.06 -1.99
C SER A 13 -3.55 -4.03 -0.99
N HIS A 14 -2.71 -4.86 -0.37
CA HIS A 14 -3.11 -5.90 0.57
C HIS A 14 -2.30 -5.83 1.87
N ARG A 15 -2.77 -6.53 2.88
CA ARG A 15 -2.16 -6.69 4.21
C ARG A 15 -2.10 -5.39 5.00
N LEU A 16 -0.88 -4.87 5.35
CA LEU A 16 -0.74 -3.78 6.31
C LEU A 16 -0.36 -2.42 5.69
N PRO A 17 0.78 -2.20 5.02
CA PRO A 17 1.27 -0.83 4.76
C PRO A 17 0.34 0.00 3.89
N GLY A 18 -0.12 -0.56 2.77
CA GLY A 18 -1.02 0.14 1.87
C GLY A 18 -2.40 0.36 2.47
N PRO A 19 -3.06 -0.69 3.00
CA PRO A 19 -4.35 -0.51 3.67
C PRO A 19 -4.30 0.47 4.84
N LEU A 20 -3.21 0.51 5.63
CA LEU A 20 -3.02 1.51 6.67
C LEU A 20 -2.97 2.94 6.09
N ALA A 21 -2.21 3.14 5.02
CA ALA A 21 -2.16 4.44 4.36
C ALA A 21 -3.55 4.89 3.89
N GLY A 22 -4.30 4.02 3.23
CA GLY A 22 -5.67 4.31 2.81
C GLY A 22 -6.60 4.62 3.99
N ASN A 23 -6.48 3.89 5.11
CA ASN A 23 -7.26 4.16 6.32
C ASN A 23 -6.95 5.55 6.92
N LEU A 24 -5.67 5.94 6.96
CA LEU A 24 -5.26 7.26 7.43
C LEU A 24 -5.83 8.37 6.55
N LEU A 25 -5.80 8.23 5.22
CA LEU A 25 -6.38 9.19 4.28
C LEU A 25 -7.90 9.29 4.46
N GLY A 26 -8.60 8.16 4.62
CA GLY A 26 -10.03 8.13 4.92
C GLY A 26 -10.36 8.80 6.26
N GLY A 27 -9.51 8.59 7.28
CA GLY A 27 -9.62 9.28 8.58
C GLY A 27 -9.48 10.80 8.49
N LEU A 28 -8.78 11.31 7.47
CA LEU A 28 -8.67 12.74 7.18
C LEU A 28 -9.82 13.28 6.29
N GLY A 29 -10.78 12.44 5.93
CA GLY A 29 -11.98 12.83 5.18
C GLY A 29 -11.89 12.62 3.67
N ALA A 30 -10.85 11.93 3.16
CA ALA A 30 -10.80 11.53 1.75
C ALA A 30 -11.78 10.39 1.47
N ARG A 31 -12.31 10.34 0.25
CA ARG A 31 -12.95 9.15 -0.27
C ARG A 31 -11.89 8.12 -0.66
N VAL A 32 -11.88 6.98 -0.02
CA VAL A 32 -10.93 5.91 -0.33
C VAL A 32 -11.67 4.67 -0.81
N ILE A 33 -11.35 4.21 -2.01
CA ILE A 33 -11.94 3.01 -2.61
C ILE A 33 -10.88 1.92 -2.63
N LYS A 34 -11.10 0.88 -1.83
CA LYS A 34 -10.28 -0.33 -1.88
C LYS A 34 -10.83 -1.24 -2.97
N VAL A 35 -10.02 -1.54 -3.96
CA VAL A 35 -10.39 -2.46 -5.03
C VAL A 35 -9.68 -3.79 -4.83
N GLU A 36 -10.45 -4.86 -4.78
CA GLU A 36 -9.99 -6.24 -4.63
C GLU A 36 -10.41 -7.09 -5.83
N ASP A 37 -9.56 -8.03 -6.22
CA ASP A 37 -9.94 -9.06 -7.17
C ASP A 37 -10.93 -10.04 -6.50
N LYS A 38 -12.03 -10.37 -7.18
CA LYS A 38 -13.02 -11.35 -6.69
C LYS A 38 -12.40 -12.71 -6.35
N PHE A 39 -11.32 -13.08 -7.07
CA PHE A 39 -10.67 -14.39 -6.96
C PHE A 39 -9.36 -14.35 -6.15
N TYR A 40 -8.89 -13.17 -5.78
CA TYR A 40 -7.70 -13.02 -4.94
C TYR A 40 -7.95 -11.98 -3.84
N GLN A 41 -8.48 -12.48 -2.73
CA GLN A 41 -8.78 -11.65 -1.58
C GLN A 41 -7.52 -11.27 -0.79
N ASP A 42 -7.64 -10.23 0.03
CA ASP A 42 -6.58 -9.87 0.97
C ASP A 42 -6.28 -11.04 1.92
N PRO A 43 -5.02 -11.50 2.01
CA PRO A 43 -4.64 -12.63 2.88
C PRO A 43 -4.97 -12.45 4.37
N PHE A 44 -5.23 -11.23 4.83
CA PHE A 44 -5.73 -10.97 6.18
C PHE A 44 -7.22 -11.27 6.32
N ASN A 45 -7.99 -11.12 5.24
CA ASN A 45 -9.43 -11.40 5.23
C ASN A 45 -9.72 -12.89 4.95
N ASP A 46 -9.17 -13.41 3.84
CA ASP A 46 -9.32 -14.80 3.44
C ASP A 46 -8.04 -15.32 2.80
N GLY A 47 -7.21 -15.99 3.58
CA GLY A 47 -5.94 -16.52 3.10
C GLY A 47 -5.09 -17.11 4.21
N LEU A 48 -3.77 -17.16 3.98
CA LEU A 48 -2.84 -17.80 4.89
C LEU A 48 -2.92 -17.21 6.31
N PHE A 49 -2.92 -15.89 6.44
CA PHE A 49 -2.86 -15.25 7.75
C PHE A 49 -4.16 -15.41 8.54
N SER A 50 -5.32 -15.24 7.91
CA SER A 50 -6.61 -15.42 8.58
C SER A 50 -6.90 -16.87 8.99
N LYS A 51 -6.24 -17.84 8.34
CA LYS A 51 -6.27 -19.25 8.73
C LYS A 51 -5.34 -19.57 9.91
N MET A 52 -4.28 -18.78 10.10
CA MET A 52 -3.37 -18.92 11.24
C MET A 52 -3.97 -18.33 12.52
N ASP A 53 -4.61 -17.15 12.43
CA ASP A 53 -5.20 -16.45 13.54
C ASP A 53 -6.35 -15.54 13.06
N ASN A 54 -7.52 -15.62 13.72
CA ASN A 54 -8.66 -14.78 13.41
C ASN A 54 -8.41 -13.28 13.66
N ALA A 55 -7.47 -12.92 14.51
CA ALA A 55 -7.08 -11.53 14.73
C ALA A 55 -6.70 -10.79 13.43
N PHE A 56 -6.20 -11.52 12.41
CA PHE A 56 -5.91 -10.92 11.11
C PHE A 56 -7.18 -10.43 10.38
N LYS A 57 -8.33 -11.09 10.57
CA LYS A 57 -9.61 -10.60 10.05
C LYS A 57 -10.04 -9.30 10.71
N ASP A 58 -9.79 -9.17 12.00
CA ASP A 58 -10.11 -7.93 12.71
C ASP A 58 -9.16 -6.80 12.30
N TRP A 59 -7.88 -7.11 12.03
CA TRP A 59 -6.96 -6.18 11.40
C TRP A 59 -7.45 -5.73 10.03
N TYR A 60 -7.88 -6.67 9.17
CA TYR A 60 -8.45 -6.32 7.86
C TYR A 60 -9.64 -5.36 8.01
N LYS A 61 -10.58 -5.65 8.91
CA LYS A 61 -11.73 -4.78 9.19
C LYS A 61 -11.28 -3.40 9.66
N GLY A 62 -10.39 -3.34 10.66
CA GLY A 62 -9.87 -2.10 11.22
C GLY A 62 -9.14 -1.23 10.18
N LEU A 63 -8.32 -1.85 9.32
CA LEU A 63 -7.58 -1.17 8.27
C LEU A 63 -8.46 -0.66 7.11
N ASN A 64 -9.68 -1.16 7.00
CA ASN A 64 -10.57 -0.85 5.87
C ASN A 64 -11.91 -0.21 6.27
N ASN A 65 -12.14 0.06 7.56
CA ASN A 65 -13.40 0.61 8.07
C ASN A 65 -13.71 2.05 7.61
N LYS A 66 -12.75 2.75 7.02
CA LYS A 66 -12.89 4.10 6.45
C LYS A 66 -12.89 4.10 4.93
N LYS A 67 -13.16 2.94 4.30
CA LYS A 67 -13.08 2.78 2.85
C LYS A 67 -14.35 2.17 2.28
N GLU A 68 -14.63 2.49 1.04
CA GLU A 68 -15.54 1.73 0.19
C GLU A 68 -14.78 0.52 -0.36
N ILE A 69 -15.32 -0.70 -0.20
CA ILE A 69 -14.70 -1.92 -0.73
C ILE A 69 -15.44 -2.33 -1.99
N LEU A 70 -14.72 -2.37 -3.11
CA LEU A 70 -15.22 -2.80 -4.39
C LEU A 70 -14.50 -4.08 -4.83
N LYS A 71 -15.27 -5.12 -5.12
CA LYS A 71 -14.74 -6.39 -5.63
C LYS A 71 -14.99 -6.49 -7.12
N LEU A 72 -13.93 -6.59 -7.91
CA LEU A 72 -13.97 -6.67 -9.37
C LEU A 72 -13.33 -7.99 -9.84
N ASP A 73 -13.86 -8.55 -10.89
CA ASP A 73 -13.19 -9.62 -11.63
C ASP A 73 -12.17 -9.00 -12.61
N PHE A 74 -10.90 -9.11 -12.31
CA PHE A 74 -9.85 -8.57 -13.17
C PHE A 74 -9.70 -9.31 -14.51
N SER A 75 -10.48 -10.37 -14.74
CA SER A 75 -10.57 -11.05 -16.03
C SER A 75 -11.74 -10.56 -16.89
N ASP A 76 -12.77 -10.00 -16.26
CA ASP A 76 -13.94 -9.47 -16.93
C ASP A 76 -13.67 -8.11 -17.58
N GLN A 77 -14.27 -7.85 -18.73
CA GLN A 77 -14.03 -6.62 -19.48
C GLN A 77 -14.77 -5.41 -18.90
N GLU A 78 -15.99 -5.60 -18.38
CA GLU A 78 -16.79 -4.53 -17.81
C GLU A 78 -16.23 -4.10 -16.46
N ASP A 79 -15.82 -5.07 -15.63
CA ASP A 79 -15.16 -4.80 -14.35
C ASP A 79 -13.83 -4.04 -14.56
N ARG A 80 -13.06 -4.35 -15.62
CA ARG A 80 -11.87 -3.58 -15.99
C ARG A 80 -12.17 -2.16 -16.45
N ARG A 81 -13.25 -1.95 -17.22
CA ARG A 81 -13.70 -0.59 -17.60
C ARG A 81 -14.11 0.21 -16.37
N SER A 82 -14.80 -0.43 -15.43
CA SER A 82 -15.15 0.18 -14.15
C SER A 82 -13.93 0.63 -13.37
N LEU A 83 -12.88 -0.21 -13.29
CA LEU A 83 -11.60 0.17 -12.67
C LEU A 83 -10.93 1.34 -13.41
N GLU A 84 -10.91 1.32 -14.73
CA GLU A 84 -10.36 2.40 -15.56
C GLU A 84 -11.07 3.74 -15.28
N ALA A 85 -12.39 3.74 -15.21
CA ALA A 85 -13.18 4.94 -14.87
C ALA A 85 -12.84 5.47 -13.47
N LEU A 86 -12.64 4.59 -12.49
CA LEU A 86 -12.20 4.98 -11.15
C LEU A 86 -10.79 5.60 -11.17
N VAL A 87 -9.87 5.03 -11.94
CA VAL A 87 -8.51 5.57 -12.10
C VAL A 87 -8.57 6.99 -12.68
N GLN A 88 -9.35 7.21 -13.73
CA GLN A 88 -9.48 8.52 -14.38
C GLN A 88 -10.03 9.62 -13.46
N THR A 89 -10.84 9.27 -12.46
CA THR A 89 -11.45 10.22 -11.54
C THR A 89 -10.67 10.42 -10.24
N SER A 90 -9.70 9.54 -9.95
CA SER A 90 -8.93 9.56 -8.70
C SER A 90 -7.83 10.62 -8.70
N ASP A 91 -7.42 11.06 -7.50
CA ASP A 91 -6.29 11.95 -7.28
C ASP A 91 -4.99 11.18 -7.00
N GLY A 92 -5.11 9.96 -6.50
CA GLY A 92 -3.95 9.13 -6.23
C GLY A 92 -4.24 7.64 -6.05
N ILE A 93 -3.19 6.82 -6.24
CA ILE A 93 -3.26 5.36 -6.16
C ILE A 93 -2.16 4.82 -5.23
N ILE A 94 -2.57 3.96 -4.31
CA ILE A 94 -1.69 3.08 -3.54
C ILE A 94 -1.57 1.78 -4.34
N MET A 95 -0.45 1.58 -5.02
CA MET A 95 -0.23 0.48 -5.96
C MET A 95 0.54 -0.67 -5.31
N GLY A 96 -0.16 -1.74 -4.97
CA GLY A 96 0.42 -2.98 -4.44
C GLY A 96 0.31 -4.19 -5.39
N LEU A 97 -0.27 -3.99 -6.57
CA LEU A 97 -0.46 -5.07 -7.54
C LEU A 97 0.87 -5.51 -8.18
N PRO A 98 1.03 -6.83 -8.44
CA PRO A 98 2.16 -7.36 -9.18
C PRO A 98 2.22 -6.80 -10.61
N SER A 99 3.44 -6.67 -11.15
CA SER A 99 3.68 -6.11 -12.49
C SER A 99 2.83 -6.78 -13.58
N LYS A 100 2.72 -8.12 -13.58
CA LYS A 100 1.88 -8.86 -14.55
C LYS A 100 0.41 -8.45 -14.50
N VAL A 101 -0.13 -8.22 -13.29
CA VAL A 101 -1.52 -7.78 -13.11
C VAL A 101 -1.69 -6.34 -13.58
N ARG A 102 -0.74 -5.46 -13.27
CA ARG A 102 -0.73 -4.07 -13.75
C ARG A 102 -0.78 -3.98 -15.27
N HIS A 103 0.04 -4.76 -15.98
CA HIS A 103 0.00 -4.82 -17.46
C HIS A 103 -1.36 -5.28 -17.98
N LYS A 104 -1.94 -6.32 -17.37
CA LYS A 104 -3.28 -6.80 -17.75
C LYS A 104 -4.37 -5.74 -17.57
N LEU A 105 -4.26 -4.93 -16.52
CA LEU A 105 -5.24 -3.90 -16.15
C LEU A 105 -4.95 -2.53 -16.77
N LYS A 106 -3.91 -2.40 -17.60
CA LYS A 106 -3.46 -1.11 -18.14
C LYS A 106 -3.17 -0.07 -17.03
N LEU A 107 -2.41 -0.48 -16.03
CA LEU A 107 -1.99 0.34 -14.90
C LEU A 107 -0.47 0.42 -14.82
N THR A 108 0.23 0.37 -15.96
CA THR A 108 1.67 0.63 -16.04
C THR A 108 1.95 2.11 -15.83
N ASN A 109 3.22 2.49 -15.71
CA ASN A 109 3.54 3.90 -15.56
C ASN A 109 3.18 4.68 -16.83
N GLU A 110 3.40 4.08 -17.99
CA GLU A 110 3.08 4.63 -19.31
C GLU A 110 1.56 4.86 -19.41
N ASP A 111 0.74 3.86 -19.07
CA ASP A 111 -0.73 4.00 -19.10
C ASP A 111 -1.23 5.14 -18.19
N LEU A 112 -0.56 5.35 -17.04
CA LEU A 112 -0.95 6.35 -16.04
C LEU A 112 -0.42 7.75 -16.35
N GLU A 113 0.62 7.88 -17.16
CA GLU A 113 1.13 9.16 -17.67
C GLU A 113 0.21 9.75 -18.75
N ASP A 114 -0.48 8.91 -19.51
CA ASP A 114 -1.40 9.32 -20.59
C ASP A 114 -2.80 9.75 -20.09
N LEU A 115 -3.03 9.73 -18.79
CA LEU A 115 -4.32 10.14 -18.22
C LEU A 115 -4.56 11.64 -18.40
N LYS A 116 -5.81 12.00 -18.74
CA LYS A 116 -6.22 13.41 -18.89
C LYS A 116 -6.11 14.21 -17.59
N LYS A 117 -6.37 13.56 -16.46
CA LYS A 117 -6.24 14.16 -15.12
C LYS A 117 -4.93 13.70 -14.51
N PRO A 118 -4.07 14.63 -14.04
CA PRO A 118 -2.85 14.27 -13.33
C PRO A 118 -3.14 13.46 -12.07
N ILE A 119 -2.43 12.35 -11.90
CA ILE A 119 -2.58 11.44 -10.78
C ILE A 119 -1.23 11.16 -10.09
N ALA A 120 -1.26 10.97 -8.78
CA ALA A 120 -0.10 10.51 -8.04
C ALA A 120 -0.18 9.00 -7.77
N VAL A 121 0.88 8.28 -8.03
CA VAL A 121 0.95 6.83 -7.78
C VAL A 121 2.10 6.49 -6.86
N ILE A 122 1.81 5.78 -5.78
CA ILE A 122 2.83 5.22 -4.90
C ILE A 122 2.88 3.71 -5.10
N GLU A 123 3.95 3.25 -5.73
CA GLU A 123 4.20 1.83 -5.92
C GLU A 123 4.88 1.24 -4.68
N LEU A 124 4.22 0.24 -4.07
CA LEU A 124 4.75 -0.45 -2.89
C LEU A 124 5.69 -1.56 -3.31
N LYS A 125 6.97 -1.45 -2.93
CA LYS A 125 7.96 -2.50 -3.10
C LYS A 125 8.61 -2.84 -1.77
N ALA A 126 8.74 -4.13 -1.48
CA ALA A 126 9.45 -4.58 -0.28
C ALA A 126 10.92 -4.11 -0.29
N SER A 127 11.54 -4.02 -1.47
CA SER A 127 12.88 -3.46 -1.65
C SER A 127 13.06 -2.93 -3.08
N LYS A 128 13.77 -1.80 -3.24
CA LYS A 128 14.12 -1.25 -4.57
C LYS A 128 15.19 -2.06 -5.31
N SER A 129 16.02 -2.81 -4.57
CA SER A 129 17.24 -3.42 -5.12
C SER A 129 17.32 -4.94 -4.93
N ARG A 130 16.36 -5.58 -4.28
CA ARG A 130 16.37 -7.01 -4.02
C ARG A 130 15.13 -7.67 -4.57
N LYS A 131 15.30 -8.82 -5.22
CA LYS A 131 14.21 -9.69 -5.68
C LYS A 131 13.51 -10.41 -4.51
N ASN A 132 14.10 -10.38 -3.30
CA ASN A 132 13.60 -11.12 -2.14
C ASN A 132 12.60 -10.28 -1.34
N PHE A 133 11.57 -10.93 -0.86
CA PHE A 133 10.58 -10.35 0.04
C PHE A 133 11.25 -9.88 1.33
N MET A 134 10.85 -8.69 1.79
CA MET A 134 11.33 -8.14 3.04
C MET A 134 10.18 -8.11 4.03
N HIS A 135 10.27 -8.98 5.04
CA HIS A 135 9.32 -9.04 6.13
C HIS A 135 9.78 -8.19 7.32
N GLU A 136 8.95 -8.10 8.35
CA GLU A 136 9.16 -7.27 9.54
C GLU A 136 10.54 -7.50 10.17
N LEU A 137 10.90 -8.76 10.49
CA LEU A 137 12.17 -9.07 11.13
C LEU A 137 13.39 -8.68 10.29
N ASN A 138 13.33 -8.88 8.96
CA ASN A 138 14.40 -8.43 8.05
C ASN A 138 14.56 -6.91 8.09
N ALA A 139 13.46 -6.19 8.19
CA ALA A 139 13.45 -4.76 8.27
C ALA A 139 14.06 -4.25 9.58
N LEU A 140 13.67 -4.84 10.70
CA LEU A 140 14.22 -4.52 12.02
C LEU A 140 15.72 -4.85 12.10
N ALA A 141 16.14 -6.00 11.54
CA ALA A 141 17.55 -6.38 11.48
C ALA A 141 18.40 -5.38 10.68
N LEU A 142 17.92 -4.97 9.50
CA LEU A 142 18.64 -4.03 8.63
C LEU A 142 18.77 -2.62 9.22
N THR A 143 17.86 -2.23 10.09
CA THR A 143 17.91 -0.92 10.78
C THR A 143 18.67 -0.96 12.09
N GLY A 144 19.04 -2.14 12.58
CA GLY A 144 19.64 -2.34 13.90
C GLY A 144 18.62 -2.39 15.04
N LEU A 145 17.36 -2.09 14.79
CA LEU A 145 16.30 -2.11 15.82
C LEU A 145 16.10 -3.50 16.42
N LEU A 146 16.29 -4.55 15.62
CA LEU A 146 16.20 -5.93 16.14
C LEU A 146 17.24 -6.17 17.25
N LYS A 147 18.45 -5.64 17.11
CA LYS A 147 19.50 -5.74 18.13
C LYS A 147 19.07 -5.06 19.43
N LEU A 148 18.45 -3.89 19.36
CA LEU A 148 17.93 -3.19 20.54
C LEU A 148 16.79 -3.98 21.19
N TYR A 149 15.93 -4.61 20.38
CA TYR A 149 14.82 -5.42 20.87
C TYR A 149 15.29 -6.66 21.64
N VAL A 150 16.34 -7.33 21.16
CA VAL A 150 16.87 -8.55 21.79
C VAL A 150 17.92 -8.28 22.88
N ASN A 151 18.48 -7.09 22.95
CA ASN A 151 19.50 -6.75 23.92
C ASN A 151 18.97 -6.81 25.37
N GLY A 152 19.71 -7.45 26.25
CA GLY A 152 19.34 -7.60 27.66
C GLY A 152 18.32 -8.70 27.95
N ARG A 153 17.90 -9.48 26.96
CA ARG A 153 17.07 -10.66 27.15
C ARG A 153 17.94 -11.89 27.20
N ASN A 154 17.97 -12.53 28.38
CA ASN A 154 18.68 -13.81 28.64
C ASN A 154 17.70 -14.99 28.49
N GLU A 155 16.94 -15.02 27.40
CA GLU A 155 15.97 -16.07 27.14
C GLU A 155 16.50 -16.96 25.99
N ASP A 156 16.38 -18.28 26.15
CA ASP A 156 16.73 -19.25 25.09
C ASP A 156 15.88 -19.07 23.84
N PHE A 157 14.70 -18.49 24.00
CA PHE A 157 13.78 -18.16 22.90
C PHE A 157 13.29 -16.71 23.03
N ILE A 158 13.55 -15.91 21.99
CA ILE A 158 13.07 -14.53 21.90
C ILE A 158 11.90 -14.48 20.94
N SER A 159 10.71 -14.18 21.46
CA SER A 159 9.53 -13.97 20.64
C SER A 159 9.71 -12.77 19.70
N PRO A 160 9.21 -12.83 18.45
CA PRO A 160 9.21 -11.66 17.58
C PRO A 160 8.41 -10.50 18.20
N PRO A 161 8.69 -9.24 17.80
CA PRO A 161 7.90 -8.10 18.26
C PRO A 161 6.42 -8.31 17.99
N PHE A 162 5.58 -8.05 18.97
CA PHE A 162 4.12 -8.17 18.86
C PHE A 162 3.56 -7.22 17.79
N LEU A 163 4.12 -6.01 17.68
CA LEU A 163 3.68 -5.01 16.71
C LEU A 163 4.62 -4.97 15.49
N PRO A 164 4.08 -4.93 14.27
CA PRO A 164 4.85 -4.80 13.04
C PRO A 164 5.29 -3.33 12.82
N PHE A 165 6.21 -2.85 13.63
CA PHE A 165 6.69 -1.46 13.62
C PHE A 165 7.13 -0.97 12.25
N SER A 166 7.85 -1.80 11.48
CA SER A 166 8.31 -1.38 10.16
C SER A 166 7.16 -1.29 9.16
N GLY A 167 6.17 -2.16 9.27
CA GLY A 167 4.95 -2.13 8.46
C GLY A 167 4.12 -0.89 8.75
N ILE A 168 3.97 -0.53 10.02
CA ILE A 168 3.23 0.68 10.46
C ILE A 168 3.94 1.95 9.97
N ALA A 169 5.24 2.09 10.26
CA ALA A 169 6.04 3.24 9.81
C ALA A 169 6.05 3.38 8.28
N PHE A 170 6.09 2.25 7.56
CA PHE A 170 6.03 2.26 6.10
C PHE A 170 4.67 2.69 5.60
N GLY A 171 3.56 2.25 6.21
CA GLY A 171 2.21 2.68 5.85
C GLY A 171 1.98 4.17 6.05
N GLN A 172 2.46 4.74 7.18
CA GLN A 172 2.43 6.19 7.41
C GLN A 172 3.21 6.94 6.32
N LYS A 173 4.42 6.47 6.00
CA LYS A 173 5.23 7.07 4.93
C LYS A 173 4.54 7.01 3.57
N VAL A 174 3.87 5.90 3.24
CA VAL A 174 3.08 5.77 2.00
C VAL A 174 2.02 6.86 1.92
N GLY A 175 1.25 7.07 2.99
CA GLY A 175 0.23 8.12 3.03
C GLY A 175 0.82 9.52 2.84
N MET A 176 1.91 9.85 3.55
CA MET A 176 2.59 11.14 3.43
C MET A 176 3.16 11.38 2.02
N ASP A 177 3.85 10.39 1.45
CA ASP A 177 4.46 10.51 0.12
C ASP A 177 3.39 10.58 -0.99
N LEU A 178 2.25 9.91 -0.81
CA LEU A 178 1.12 10.01 -1.73
C LEU A 178 0.53 11.42 -1.73
N LEU A 179 0.32 12.02 -0.57
CA LEU A 179 -0.15 13.41 -0.47
C LEU A 179 0.84 14.39 -1.09
N ALA A 180 2.13 14.24 -0.82
CA ALA A 180 3.17 15.06 -1.45
C ALA A 180 3.16 14.87 -2.98
N GLY A 181 2.96 13.64 -3.46
CA GLY A 181 2.81 13.31 -4.88
C GLY A 181 1.59 14.02 -5.51
N VAL A 182 0.44 14.00 -4.83
CA VAL A 182 -0.77 14.69 -5.30
C VAL A 182 -0.54 16.21 -5.40
N LEU A 183 0.06 16.82 -4.38
CA LEU A 183 0.40 18.24 -4.40
C LEU A 183 1.32 18.59 -5.59
N LYS A 184 2.33 17.75 -5.81
CA LYS A 184 3.25 17.92 -6.94
C LYS A 184 2.53 17.75 -8.28
N SER A 185 1.74 16.70 -8.46
CA SER A 185 1.00 16.43 -9.69
C SER A 185 0.04 17.59 -10.03
N LYS A 186 -0.66 18.12 -9.03
CA LYS A 186 -1.54 19.30 -9.22
C LYS A 186 -0.76 20.55 -9.59
N LYS A 187 0.41 20.78 -8.97
CA LYS A 187 1.26 21.95 -9.26
C LYS A 187 1.87 21.89 -10.66
N GLU A 188 2.32 20.71 -11.09
CA GLU A 188 3.03 20.54 -12.36
C GLU A 188 2.09 20.19 -13.53
N GLY A 189 0.83 19.87 -13.28
CA GLY A 189 -0.12 19.44 -14.30
C GLY A 189 0.23 18.10 -14.94
N LYS A 190 0.99 17.24 -14.25
CA LYS A 190 1.51 15.96 -14.77
C LYS A 190 1.33 14.86 -13.74
N SER A 191 1.03 13.66 -14.23
CA SER A 191 1.03 12.45 -13.40
C SER A 191 2.44 12.14 -12.87
N SER A 192 2.51 11.53 -11.70
CA SER A 192 3.78 11.19 -11.07
C SER A 192 3.72 9.83 -10.39
N THR A 193 4.68 8.98 -10.71
CA THR A 193 4.81 7.66 -10.07
C THR A 193 6.07 7.62 -9.21
N TYR A 194 5.89 7.24 -7.96
CA TYR A 194 6.97 7.08 -7.00
C TYR A 194 7.01 5.63 -6.50
N THR A 195 8.17 5.02 -6.58
CA THR A 195 8.39 3.70 -6.00
C THR A 195 8.93 3.85 -4.58
N LEU A 196 8.16 3.42 -3.59
CA LEU A 196 8.60 3.30 -2.21
C LEU A 196 9.15 1.90 -1.95
N GLY A 197 10.36 1.86 -1.40
CA GLY A 197 11.04 0.64 -0.99
C GLY A 197 12.26 1.00 -0.17
N LYS A 198 12.77 0.10 0.64
CA LYS A 198 13.97 0.36 1.45
C LYS A 198 15.18 0.59 0.53
N LYS A 199 15.81 1.78 0.63
CA LYS A 199 17.09 2.07 -0.04
C LYS A 199 18.20 1.16 0.50
N LYS A 200 19.09 0.69 -0.38
CA LYS A 200 20.41 0.21 0.04
C LYS A 200 21.09 1.36 0.79
N LYS A 201 21.60 1.12 2.01
CA LYS A 201 22.63 2.01 2.56
C LYS A 201 23.77 2.03 1.53
N ASN A 202 24.04 3.17 0.92
CA ASN A 202 25.33 3.38 0.30
C ASN A 202 26.34 3.15 1.42
N LYS A 203 27.33 2.29 1.19
CA LYS A 203 28.49 2.17 2.07
C LYS A 203 28.97 3.59 2.30
N LEU A 204 28.94 4.04 3.55
CA LEU A 204 29.72 5.19 3.97
C LEU A 204 31.18 4.76 3.73
N ASN A 205 31.82 5.41 2.77
CA ASN A 205 33.27 5.37 2.63
C ASN A 205 33.87 6.09 3.82
#